data_50451d8ac72e064a01b0056ed8538747
#
_entry.id   50451d8ac72e064a01b0056ed8538747
#
_cell.length_a   1.000
_cell.length_b   1.000
_cell.length_c   1.000
_cell.angle_alpha   90.00
_cell.angle_beta   90.00
_cell.angle_gamma   90.00
#
_symmetry.space_group_name_H-M   'P 1'
#
loop_
_entity.id
_entity.type
_entity.pdbx_description
1 polymer ?
#
loop_
_entity_poly.entity_id
_entity_poly.type
_entity_poly.pdbx_seq_one_letter_code
_entity_poly.pdbx_strand_id
1 'polypeptide(L)'
;KLSDFDFDLPEELIALRPASPRDSARLLVVRGPEGTTEDRLVGDLPGLLDAGDILVANNTRVLRAALSGSRPSRTGAEDVPIAVNLNMRLSAREWSAFARPGKRLKPDDVIRFAGGLEAKVVAKSEAEVRLAFNCEGATLDAAVDAAGEMPIPPYIGLKRPVDAADV
;
A
#
# COMPACT_ATOMS: atom_id res chain seq x y z
N LYS A 1 20.39 19.14 6.96
CA LYS A 1 19.76 18.43 8.09
C LYS A 1 18.34 18.09 7.71
N LEU A 2 17.69 17.12 8.40
CA LEU A 2 16.27 16.80 8.13
C LEU A 2 15.37 18.03 8.31
N SER A 3 15.66 18.86 9.30
CA SER A 3 14.96 20.12 9.55
C SER A 3 15.02 21.14 8.41
N ASP A 4 15.97 20.99 7.48
CA ASP A 4 16.10 21.91 6.32
C ASP A 4 15.02 21.63 5.25
N PHE A 5 14.30 20.51 5.41
CA PHE A 5 13.18 20.08 4.56
C PHE A 5 11.82 20.20 5.28
N ASP A 6 11.79 20.83 6.46
CA ASP A 6 10.56 21.04 7.21
C ASP A 6 9.87 22.31 6.70
N PHE A 7 8.61 22.19 6.33
CA PHE A 7 7.80 23.28 5.82
C PHE A 7 6.32 23.05 6.16
N ASP A 8 5.56 24.13 6.19
CA ASP A 8 4.09 24.04 6.35
C ASP A 8 3.44 23.61 5.04
N LEU A 9 2.89 22.39 5.01
CA LEU A 9 2.18 21.83 3.85
C LEU A 9 0.67 22.07 4.02
N PRO A 10 0.06 23.00 3.27
CA PRO A 10 -1.37 23.19 3.30
C PRO A 10 -2.11 21.90 2.88
N GLU A 11 -3.15 21.54 3.64
CA GLU A 11 -3.85 20.27 3.48
C GLU A 11 -4.54 20.15 2.11
N GLU A 12 -4.99 21.26 1.56
CA GLU A 12 -5.63 21.36 0.24
C GLU A 12 -4.68 21.10 -0.93
N LEU A 13 -3.35 21.19 -0.69
CA LEU A 13 -2.35 20.86 -1.72
C LEU A 13 -2.02 19.36 -1.77
N ILE A 14 -2.55 18.57 -0.85
CA ILE A 14 -2.38 17.12 -0.86
C ILE A 14 -3.38 16.51 -1.84
N ALA A 15 -2.89 16.01 -2.96
CA ALA A 15 -3.72 15.36 -3.97
C ALA A 15 -4.36 14.07 -3.42
N LEU A 16 -5.68 13.95 -3.53
CA LEU A 16 -6.42 12.75 -3.14
C LEU A 16 -6.62 11.77 -4.32
N ARG A 17 -6.36 12.22 -5.54
CA ARG A 17 -6.43 11.43 -6.76
C ARG A 17 -5.29 11.79 -7.71
N PRO A 18 -4.86 10.86 -8.57
CA PRO A 18 -3.94 11.19 -9.65
C PRO A 18 -4.61 12.15 -10.65
N ALA A 19 -3.81 12.90 -11.39
CA ALA A 19 -4.29 13.70 -12.50
C ALA A 19 -4.95 12.81 -13.58
N SER A 20 -5.96 13.35 -14.26
CA SER A 20 -6.61 12.68 -15.39
C SER A 20 -6.74 13.65 -16.56
N PRO A 21 -6.08 13.36 -17.69
CA PRO A 21 -5.17 12.23 -17.96
C PRO A 21 -3.91 12.29 -17.09
N ARG A 22 -3.20 11.17 -16.92
CA ARG A 22 -2.06 11.09 -15.97
C ARG A 22 -0.90 12.02 -16.33
N ASP A 23 -0.68 12.25 -17.60
CA ASP A 23 0.36 13.14 -18.14
C ASP A 23 0.04 14.64 -17.98
N SER A 24 -1.19 14.99 -17.58
CA SER A 24 -1.54 16.35 -17.16
C SER A 24 -1.08 16.69 -15.72
N ALA A 25 -0.44 15.75 -15.03
CA ALA A 25 0.16 16.01 -13.73
C ALA A 25 1.27 17.07 -13.84
N ARG A 26 1.37 17.93 -12.81
CA ARG A 26 2.41 18.97 -12.76
C ARG A 26 3.79 18.34 -12.61
N LEU A 27 4.77 18.90 -13.31
CA LEU A 27 6.17 18.54 -13.27
C LEU A 27 7.00 19.77 -12.89
N LEU A 28 7.75 19.68 -11.79
CA LEU A 28 8.74 20.66 -11.43
C LEU A 28 10.09 20.27 -12.03
N VAL A 29 10.59 21.08 -12.96
CA VAL A 29 11.92 20.90 -13.55
C VAL A 29 12.92 21.75 -12.80
N VAL A 30 13.99 21.12 -12.28
CA VAL A 30 15.09 21.81 -11.58
C VAL A 30 16.35 21.70 -12.43
N ARG A 31 16.93 22.82 -12.82
CA ARG A 31 18.09 22.86 -13.72
C ARG A 31 19.32 23.45 -13.02
N GLY A 32 20.44 22.81 -13.31
CA GLY A 32 21.76 23.27 -12.91
C GLY A 32 22.00 23.31 -11.40
N PRO A 33 23.23 23.60 -10.99
CA PRO A 33 23.62 23.62 -9.56
C PRO A 33 22.98 24.77 -8.77
N GLU A 34 22.50 25.82 -9.46
CA GLU A 34 21.83 26.97 -8.83
C GLU A 34 20.32 26.73 -8.61
N GLY A 35 19.79 25.60 -9.10
CA GLY A 35 18.43 25.17 -8.84
C GLY A 35 17.35 26.06 -9.47
N THR A 36 17.57 26.60 -10.67
CA THR A 36 16.48 27.29 -11.39
C THR A 36 15.33 26.33 -11.65
N THR A 37 14.12 26.77 -11.38
CA THR A 37 12.91 25.95 -11.45
C THR A 37 11.99 26.40 -12.57
N GLU A 38 11.36 25.44 -13.24
CA GLU A 38 10.30 25.67 -14.21
C GLU A 38 9.11 24.78 -13.91
N ASP A 39 7.90 25.35 -13.97
CA ASP A 39 6.66 24.57 -13.92
C ASP A 39 6.31 24.04 -15.30
N ARG A 40 6.13 22.73 -15.41
CA ARG A 40 5.79 21.97 -16.63
C ARG A 40 4.69 20.95 -16.32
N LEU A 41 4.31 20.20 -17.34
CA LEU A 41 3.46 19.00 -17.20
C LEU A 41 4.28 17.74 -17.47
N VAL A 42 3.83 16.60 -16.94
CA VAL A 42 4.47 15.29 -17.21
C VAL A 42 4.47 14.99 -18.71
N GLY A 43 3.45 15.45 -19.46
CA GLY A 43 3.38 15.34 -20.92
C GLY A 43 4.53 16.05 -21.66
N ASP A 44 5.21 17.03 -21.04
CA ASP A 44 6.35 17.74 -21.62
C ASP A 44 7.67 16.95 -21.48
N LEU A 45 7.68 15.86 -20.65
CA LEU A 45 8.89 15.09 -20.35
C LEU A 45 9.67 14.63 -21.60
N PRO A 46 9.04 14.17 -22.68
CA PRO A 46 9.79 13.78 -23.89
C PRO A 46 10.63 14.91 -24.49
N GLY A 47 10.19 16.16 -24.36
CA GLY A 47 10.94 17.34 -24.83
C GLY A 47 12.04 17.80 -23.87
N LEU A 48 12.15 17.21 -22.70
CA LEU A 48 13.17 17.51 -21.68
C LEU A 48 14.32 16.50 -21.67
N LEU A 49 14.20 15.42 -22.45
CA LEU A 49 15.18 14.35 -22.56
C LEU A 49 16.00 14.49 -23.83
N ASP A 50 17.29 14.15 -23.76
CA ASP A 50 18.19 14.15 -24.87
C ASP A 50 18.41 12.74 -25.44
N ALA A 51 18.86 12.67 -26.71
CA ALA A 51 19.19 11.39 -27.31
C ALA A 51 20.36 10.72 -26.56
N GLY A 52 20.15 9.54 -26.06
CA GLY A 52 21.10 8.78 -25.22
C GLY A 52 20.77 8.76 -23.74
N ASP A 53 19.79 9.53 -23.29
CA ASP A 53 19.28 9.42 -21.92
C ASP A 53 18.64 8.05 -21.66
N ILE A 54 18.80 7.55 -20.44
CA ILE A 54 18.20 6.29 -20.02
C ILE A 54 17.12 6.58 -18.96
N LEU A 55 15.88 6.32 -19.33
CA LEU A 55 14.74 6.43 -18.40
C LEU A 55 14.50 5.10 -17.68
N VAL A 56 14.68 5.08 -16.37
CA VAL A 56 14.39 3.91 -15.53
C VAL A 56 13.07 4.14 -14.79
N ALA A 57 12.11 3.27 -15.05
CA ALA A 57 10.79 3.35 -14.41
C ALA A 57 10.41 2.02 -13.76
N ASN A 58 9.63 2.10 -12.67
CA ASN A 58 9.03 0.92 -12.06
C ASN A 58 7.73 0.56 -12.82
N ASN A 59 7.66 -0.66 -13.36
CA ASN A 59 6.45 -1.18 -14.01
C ASN A 59 5.77 -2.30 -13.20
N THR A 60 6.12 -2.46 -11.91
CA THR A 60 5.46 -3.44 -11.04
C THR A 60 4.01 -3.04 -10.78
N ARG A 61 3.12 -4.04 -10.83
CA ARG A 61 1.72 -3.86 -10.43
C ARG A 61 1.61 -3.92 -8.92
N VAL A 62 0.87 -2.96 -8.34
CA VAL A 62 0.53 -2.99 -6.91
C VAL A 62 -0.52 -4.07 -6.68
N LEU A 63 -0.29 -4.93 -5.69
CA LEU A 63 -1.25 -5.96 -5.30
C LEU A 63 -2.35 -5.36 -4.40
N ARG A 64 -3.54 -5.97 -4.42
CA ARG A 64 -4.61 -5.67 -3.47
C ARG A 64 -4.28 -6.23 -2.08
N ALA A 65 -3.24 -5.71 -1.48
CA ALA A 65 -2.61 -6.25 -0.29
C ALA A 65 -3.26 -5.83 1.04
N ALA A 66 -4.27 -4.97 1.00
CA ALA A 66 -5.05 -4.55 2.17
C ALA A 66 -6.22 -5.51 2.38
N LEU A 67 -6.16 -6.32 3.44
CA LEU A 67 -7.16 -7.34 3.78
C LEU A 67 -7.91 -6.93 5.04
N SER A 68 -9.24 -6.96 4.99
CA SER A 68 -10.11 -6.79 6.15
C SER A 68 -10.64 -8.15 6.60
N GLY A 69 -10.45 -8.49 7.87
CA GLY A 69 -10.88 -9.76 8.43
C GLY A 69 -11.25 -9.67 9.90
N SER A 70 -11.51 -10.81 10.51
CA SER A 70 -11.78 -10.91 11.95
C SER A 70 -11.01 -12.07 12.58
N ARG A 71 -10.68 -11.91 13.84
CA ARG A 71 -10.18 -12.97 14.69
C ARG A 71 -11.26 -13.37 15.68
N PRO A 72 -11.61 -14.66 15.76
CA PRO A 72 -12.59 -15.16 16.73
C PRO A 72 -12.26 -14.70 18.16
N SER A 73 -13.31 -14.34 18.90
CA SER A 73 -13.18 -13.97 20.30
C SER A 73 -12.62 -15.13 21.12
N ARG A 74 -11.71 -14.84 22.06
CA ARG A 74 -11.20 -15.83 23.04
C ARG A 74 -12.10 -15.98 24.26
N THR A 75 -13.06 -15.09 24.43
CA THR A 75 -13.93 -15.00 25.60
C THR A 75 -15.39 -15.24 25.28
N GLY A 76 -15.74 -15.60 24.03
CA GLY A 76 -17.12 -15.77 23.60
C GLY A 76 -17.88 -14.46 23.32
N ALA A 77 -17.19 -13.30 23.39
CA ALA A 77 -17.71 -12.01 22.96
C ALA A 77 -17.67 -11.89 21.42
N GLU A 78 -17.90 -10.70 20.89
CA GLU A 78 -17.80 -10.44 19.46
C GLU A 78 -16.37 -10.66 18.91
N ASP A 79 -16.28 -11.10 17.67
CA ASP A 79 -15.03 -11.24 16.94
C ASP A 79 -14.30 -9.91 16.84
N VAL A 80 -12.97 -9.96 16.89
CA VAL A 80 -12.14 -8.77 16.84
C VAL A 80 -11.83 -8.44 15.39
N PRO A 81 -12.26 -7.28 14.86
CA PRO A 81 -11.89 -6.85 13.52
C PRO A 81 -10.38 -6.64 13.44
N ILE A 82 -9.77 -7.15 12.37
CA ILE A 82 -8.33 -7.06 12.09
C ILE A 82 -8.15 -6.58 10.66
N ALA A 83 -7.47 -5.44 10.50
CA ALA A 83 -6.97 -4.99 9.22
C ALA A 83 -5.52 -5.49 9.03
N VAL A 84 -5.23 -6.05 7.88
CA VAL A 84 -3.92 -6.59 7.52
C VAL A 84 -3.44 -5.92 6.24
N ASN A 85 -2.20 -5.48 6.20
CA ASN A 85 -1.54 -5.04 4.98
C ASN A 85 -0.34 -5.96 4.71
N LEU A 86 -0.41 -6.77 3.65
CA LEU A 86 0.66 -7.67 3.25
C LEU A 86 1.86 -6.85 2.78
N ASN A 87 3.05 -7.16 3.31
CA ASN A 87 4.27 -6.41 3.05
C ASN A 87 5.24 -7.21 2.17
N MET A 88 5.61 -8.41 2.60
CA MET A 88 6.62 -9.21 1.92
C MET A 88 6.23 -10.69 1.90
N ARG A 89 6.32 -11.33 0.73
CA ARG A 89 6.15 -12.77 0.61
C ARG A 89 7.38 -13.48 1.16
N LEU A 90 7.18 -14.42 2.05
CA LEU A 90 8.25 -15.23 2.69
C LEU A 90 8.34 -16.63 2.08
N SER A 91 7.22 -17.20 1.62
CA SER A 91 7.15 -18.49 0.94
C SER A 91 5.89 -18.58 0.07
N ALA A 92 5.61 -19.77 -0.50
CA ALA A 92 4.40 -19.99 -1.29
C ALA A 92 3.09 -19.69 -0.53
N ARG A 93 3.11 -19.82 0.82
CA ARG A 93 1.94 -19.65 1.69
C ARG A 93 2.13 -18.66 2.83
N GLU A 94 3.32 -18.06 2.99
CA GLU A 94 3.58 -17.19 4.13
C GLU A 94 3.94 -15.78 3.70
N TRP A 95 3.45 -14.81 4.47
CA TRP A 95 3.71 -13.40 4.29
C TRP A 95 4.09 -12.72 5.61
N SER A 96 5.00 -11.75 5.54
CA SER A 96 5.09 -10.69 6.53
C SER A 96 4.03 -9.64 6.25
N ALA A 97 3.40 -9.13 7.30
CA ALA A 97 2.30 -8.17 7.20
C ALA A 97 2.27 -7.21 8.38
N PHE A 98 1.72 -6.01 8.14
CA PHE A 98 1.29 -5.12 9.20
C PHE A 98 -0.14 -5.44 9.59
N ALA A 99 -0.46 -5.47 10.89
CA ALA A 99 -1.81 -5.77 11.37
C ALA A 99 -2.29 -4.74 12.40
N ARG A 100 -3.56 -4.35 12.31
CA ARG A 100 -4.22 -3.45 13.27
C ARG A 100 -5.56 -4.04 13.73
N PRO A 101 -5.79 -4.13 15.02
CA PRO A 101 -4.91 -3.85 16.17
C PRO A 101 -3.92 -5.01 16.43
N GLY A 102 -2.66 -4.82 16.04
CA GLY A 102 -1.62 -5.85 16.19
C GLY A 102 -1.45 -6.35 17.63
N LYS A 103 -1.64 -5.49 18.65
CA LYS A 103 -1.54 -5.88 20.07
C LYS A 103 -2.52 -6.97 20.47
N ARG A 104 -3.64 -7.14 19.76
CA ARG A 104 -4.65 -8.16 20.02
C ARG A 104 -4.36 -9.51 19.37
N LEU A 105 -3.31 -9.62 18.55
CA LEU A 105 -2.88 -10.86 17.91
C LEU A 105 -1.81 -11.56 18.75
N LYS A 106 -1.86 -12.90 18.76
CA LYS A 106 -0.87 -13.78 19.35
C LYS A 106 -0.54 -14.90 18.36
N PRO A 107 0.62 -15.56 18.47
CA PRO A 107 0.87 -16.81 17.75
C PRO A 107 -0.31 -17.78 17.94
N ASP A 108 -0.59 -18.55 16.93
CA ASP A 108 -1.71 -19.50 16.79
C ASP A 108 -3.10 -18.89 16.60
N ASP A 109 -3.29 -17.56 16.70
CA ASP A 109 -4.55 -16.95 16.29
C ASP A 109 -4.80 -17.19 14.79
N VAL A 110 -6.07 -17.39 14.44
CA VAL A 110 -6.52 -17.47 13.05
C VAL A 110 -7.31 -16.20 12.72
N ILE A 111 -6.95 -15.56 11.62
CA ILE A 111 -7.68 -14.43 11.06
C ILE A 111 -8.48 -14.96 9.87
N ARG A 112 -9.77 -14.65 9.82
CA ARG A 112 -10.69 -15.01 8.74
C ARG A 112 -10.97 -13.80 7.87
N PHE A 113 -10.82 -13.97 6.57
CA PHE A 113 -11.08 -12.97 5.55
C PHE A 113 -12.25 -13.39 4.67
N ALA A 114 -12.64 -12.52 3.75
CA ALA A 114 -13.67 -12.83 2.76
C ALA A 114 -13.28 -14.03 1.87
N GLY A 115 -14.27 -14.69 1.26
CA GLY A 115 -14.04 -15.79 0.33
C GLY A 115 -13.47 -17.08 0.95
N GLY A 116 -13.50 -17.23 2.29
CA GLY A 116 -12.93 -18.40 2.98
C GLY A 116 -11.41 -18.38 3.10
N LEU A 117 -10.77 -17.26 2.78
CA LEU A 117 -9.35 -17.07 3.02
C LEU A 117 -9.08 -16.96 4.52
N GLU A 118 -8.18 -17.78 5.04
CA GLU A 118 -7.77 -17.74 6.45
C GLU A 118 -6.25 -17.66 6.56
N ALA A 119 -5.77 -16.97 7.59
CA ALA A 119 -4.36 -16.92 7.91
C ALA A 119 -4.10 -17.17 9.39
N LYS A 120 -3.17 -18.08 9.67
CA LYS A 120 -2.66 -18.33 11.02
C LYS A 120 -1.50 -17.40 11.32
N VAL A 121 -1.50 -16.78 12.49
CA VAL A 121 -0.36 -16.01 12.99
C VAL A 121 0.73 -16.99 13.44
N VAL A 122 1.84 -17.06 12.70
CA VAL A 122 2.98 -17.94 12.99
C VAL A 122 3.94 -17.29 13.98
N ALA A 123 4.20 -16.00 13.77
CA ALA A 123 5.09 -15.22 14.62
C ALA A 123 4.64 -13.77 14.66
N LYS A 124 5.12 -13.04 15.66
CA LYS A 124 4.84 -11.61 15.84
C LYS A 124 6.06 -10.89 16.38
N SER A 125 6.34 -9.72 15.83
CA SER A 125 7.27 -8.73 16.38
C SER A 125 6.50 -7.48 16.87
N GLU A 126 7.20 -6.43 17.22
CA GLU A 126 6.56 -5.15 17.59
C GLU A 126 5.84 -4.50 16.40
N ALA A 127 6.40 -4.60 15.20
CA ALA A 127 5.92 -3.93 14.00
C ALA A 127 5.11 -4.85 13.07
N GLU A 128 5.47 -6.14 12.98
CA GLU A 128 4.97 -7.04 11.94
C GLU A 128 4.44 -8.35 12.53
N VAL A 129 3.56 -8.98 11.76
CA VAL A 129 3.09 -10.34 11.99
C VAL A 129 3.47 -11.22 10.79
N ARG A 130 3.87 -12.47 11.07
CA ARG A 130 4.05 -13.49 10.04
C ARG A 130 2.80 -14.34 9.97
N LEU A 131 2.22 -14.39 8.79
CA LEU A 131 0.95 -15.06 8.50
C LEU A 131 1.19 -16.27 7.58
N ALA A 132 0.63 -17.43 7.93
CA ALA A 132 0.57 -18.60 7.08
C ALA A 132 -0.87 -18.81 6.63
N PHE A 133 -1.12 -18.76 5.33
CA PHE A 133 -2.45 -18.88 4.73
C PHE A 133 -2.88 -20.35 4.58
N ASN A 134 -4.19 -20.57 4.48
CA ASN A 134 -4.81 -21.89 4.25
C ASN A 134 -4.69 -22.38 2.79
N CYS A 135 -4.15 -21.57 1.88
CA CYS A 135 -3.81 -21.91 0.49
C CYS A 135 -2.44 -21.34 0.13
N GLU A 136 -1.93 -21.67 -1.06
CA GLU A 136 -0.57 -21.31 -1.47
C GLU A 136 -0.48 -21.01 -2.99
N GLY A 137 0.64 -20.41 -3.40
CA GLY A 137 0.97 -20.13 -4.80
C GLY A 137 -0.10 -19.31 -5.52
N ALA A 138 -0.46 -19.68 -6.74
CA ALA A 138 -1.44 -18.97 -7.57
C ALA A 138 -2.84 -18.94 -6.94
N THR A 139 -3.21 -19.97 -6.17
CA THR A 139 -4.49 -19.99 -5.44
C THR A 139 -4.53 -18.90 -4.37
N LEU A 140 -3.43 -18.73 -3.64
CA LEU A 140 -3.32 -17.65 -2.66
C LEU A 140 -3.35 -16.28 -3.35
N ASP A 141 -2.66 -16.12 -4.47
CA ASP A 141 -2.63 -14.85 -5.21
C ASP A 141 -4.03 -14.44 -5.68
N ALA A 142 -4.80 -15.39 -6.23
CA ALA A 142 -6.19 -15.17 -6.61
C ALA A 142 -7.10 -14.86 -5.42
N ALA A 143 -6.92 -15.54 -4.28
CA ALA A 143 -7.70 -15.32 -3.08
C ALA A 143 -7.40 -13.93 -2.46
N VAL A 144 -6.15 -13.50 -2.46
CA VAL A 144 -5.73 -12.17 -2.00
C VAL A 144 -6.30 -11.09 -2.91
N ASP A 145 -6.24 -11.26 -4.24
CA ASP A 145 -6.79 -10.29 -5.20
C ASP A 145 -8.33 -10.17 -5.07
N ALA A 146 -9.01 -11.28 -4.77
CA ALA A 146 -10.46 -11.29 -4.57
C ALA A 146 -10.91 -10.71 -3.22
N ALA A 147 -10.16 -10.95 -2.14
CA ALA A 147 -10.52 -10.54 -0.79
C ALA A 147 -9.95 -9.16 -0.40
N GLY A 148 -8.94 -8.70 -1.13
CA GLY A 148 -8.18 -7.51 -0.80
C GLY A 148 -8.64 -6.26 -1.52
N GLU A 149 -8.24 -5.13 -0.95
CA GLU A 149 -8.41 -3.81 -1.51
C GLU A 149 -7.04 -3.20 -1.84
N MET A 150 -7.04 -2.17 -2.70
CA MET A 150 -5.83 -1.41 -2.98
C MET A 150 -5.34 -0.71 -1.71
N PRO A 151 -4.09 -0.90 -1.30
CA PRO A 151 -3.55 -0.20 -0.14
C PRO A 151 -3.32 1.27 -0.46
N ILE A 152 -4.24 2.13 -0.05
CA ILE A 152 -4.07 3.58 -0.16
C ILE A 152 -3.46 4.16 1.12
N PRO A 153 -2.67 5.24 1.01
CA PRO A 153 -2.11 5.91 2.18
C PRO A 153 -3.18 6.34 3.18
N PRO A 154 -2.92 6.26 4.50
CA PRO A 154 -3.90 6.59 5.53
C PRO A 154 -4.50 8.00 5.39
N TYR A 155 -3.70 9.00 4.98
CA TYR A 155 -4.17 10.37 4.80
C TYR A 155 -5.16 10.54 3.65
N ILE A 156 -5.17 9.62 2.67
CA ILE A 156 -6.20 9.54 1.62
C ILE A 156 -7.41 8.78 2.14
N GLY A 157 -7.19 7.60 2.77
CA GLY A 157 -8.26 6.72 3.26
C GLY A 157 -9.15 7.36 4.33
N LEU A 158 -8.61 8.34 5.10
CA LEU A 158 -9.38 9.13 6.05
C LEU A 158 -10.32 10.14 5.37
N LYS A 159 -10.03 10.54 4.13
CA LYS A 159 -10.79 11.57 3.39
C LYS A 159 -11.76 11.00 2.37
N ARG A 160 -11.48 9.80 1.86
CA ARG A 160 -12.36 9.10 0.93
C ARG A 160 -12.17 7.57 0.98
N PRO A 161 -13.20 6.77 0.64
CA PRO A 161 -13.04 5.33 0.46
C PRO A 161 -12.18 5.01 -0.76
N VAL A 162 -11.69 3.78 -0.80
CA VAL A 162 -11.09 3.17 -2.00
C VAL A 162 -12.17 2.98 -3.06
N ASP A 163 -11.86 3.23 -4.32
CA ASP A 163 -12.75 3.01 -5.43
C ASP A 163 -12.04 2.45 -6.68
N ALA A 164 -12.80 2.22 -7.75
CA ALA A 164 -12.29 1.61 -8.97
C ALA A 164 -11.19 2.45 -9.68
N ALA A 165 -11.07 3.74 -9.39
CA ALA A 165 -10.05 4.60 -9.97
C ALA A 165 -8.68 4.49 -9.26
N ASP A 166 -8.61 3.76 -8.15
CA ASP A 166 -7.36 3.49 -7.42
C ASP A 166 -6.60 2.26 -7.96
N VAL A 167 -7.17 1.55 -8.95
CA VAL A 167 -6.61 0.31 -9.54
C VAL A 167 -5.81 0.59 -10.81
#